data_1ebe2e579d7b5a93e05372587b0c919f
#
_entry.id   1ebe2e579d7b5a93e05372587b0c919f
#
_cell.length_a   1.000
_cell.length_b   1.000
_cell.length_c   1.000
_cell.angle_alpha   90.00
_cell.angle_beta   90.00
_cell.angle_gamma   90.00
#
_symmetry.space_group_name_H-M   'P 1'
#
loop_
_entity.id
_entity.type
_entity.pdbx_description
1 polymer ?
#
loop_
_entity_poly.entity_id
_entity_poly.type
_entity_poly.pdbx_seq_one_letter_code
_entity_poly.pdbx_strand_id
1 'polypeptide(L)'
;MKIFLISLVLLLGLEVRAQEEVKWLTLAEAEKLNKENPKPYLFDVYTDWCGWCKHMDKTTYADPIVISFVNAHFYPVRINAESTDTLFFDGF
;
A
#
# COMPACT_ATOMS: atom_id res chain seq x y z
N MET A 1 -11.59 -25.43 36.17
CA MET A 1 -11.54 -23.97 36.07
C MET A 1 -10.18 -23.46 35.59
N LYS A 2 -9.06 -23.96 36.08
CA LYS A 2 -7.73 -23.55 35.60
C LYS A 2 -7.49 -23.90 34.13
N ILE A 3 -8.07 -24.98 33.61
CA ILE A 3 -7.95 -25.40 32.20
C ILE A 3 -8.65 -24.41 31.27
N PHE A 4 -9.73 -23.79 31.73
CA PHE A 4 -10.50 -22.81 30.95
C PHE A 4 -9.69 -21.53 30.69
N LEU A 5 -8.94 -21.05 31.67
CA LEU A 5 -8.11 -19.85 31.55
C LEU A 5 -6.92 -20.06 30.60
N ILE A 6 -6.33 -21.25 30.62
CA ILE A 6 -5.22 -21.62 29.72
C ILE A 6 -5.72 -21.70 28.27
N SER A 7 -6.92 -22.25 28.04
CA SER A 7 -7.52 -22.32 26.72
C SER A 7 -7.83 -20.94 26.14
N LEU A 8 -8.28 -20.00 26.96
CA LEU A 8 -8.55 -18.63 26.55
C LEU A 8 -7.27 -17.88 26.16
N VAL A 9 -6.19 -18.07 26.90
CA VAL A 9 -4.90 -17.45 26.62
C VAL A 9 -4.31 -17.98 25.30
N LEU A 10 -4.46 -19.27 25.03
CA LEU A 10 -4.04 -19.87 23.76
C LEU A 10 -4.83 -19.33 22.56
N LEU A 11 -6.12 -19.08 22.71
CA LEU A 11 -6.95 -18.50 21.67
C LEU A 11 -6.56 -17.05 21.35
N LEU A 12 -6.18 -16.28 22.36
CA LEU A 12 -5.70 -14.90 22.18
C LEU A 12 -4.31 -14.84 21.52
N GLY A 13 -3.50 -15.90 21.67
CA GLY A 13 -2.20 -16.00 21.03
C GLY A 13 -2.21 -16.42 19.56
N LEU A 14 -3.39 -16.77 19.03
CA LEU A 14 -3.56 -17.23 17.64
C LEU A 14 -4.09 -16.14 16.71
N GLU A 15 -3.78 -14.88 16.98
CA GLU A 15 -4.12 -13.80 16.06
C GLU A 15 -3.40 -13.98 14.72
N VAL A 16 -4.18 -14.25 13.68
CA VAL A 16 -3.69 -14.25 12.31
C VAL A 16 -3.66 -12.79 11.84
N ARG A 17 -2.48 -12.23 11.73
CA ARG A 17 -2.33 -10.91 11.13
C ARG A 17 -2.49 -11.04 9.63
N ALA A 18 -3.41 -10.27 9.07
CA ALA A 18 -3.51 -10.13 7.63
C ALA A 18 -2.16 -9.60 7.09
N GLN A 19 -1.70 -10.16 5.97
CA GLN A 19 -0.48 -9.69 5.33
C GLN A 19 -0.68 -8.25 4.87
N GLU A 20 0.26 -7.38 5.22
CA GLU A 20 0.22 -5.98 4.82
C GLU A 20 0.52 -5.85 3.33
N GLU A 21 -0.10 -4.89 2.68
CA GLU A 21 0.08 -4.57 1.27
C GLU A 21 0.43 -3.10 1.12
N VAL A 22 1.03 -2.73 -0.02
CA VAL A 22 1.21 -1.33 -0.38
C VAL A 22 -0.17 -0.69 -0.55
N LYS A 23 -0.41 0.38 0.15
CA LYS A 23 -1.70 1.09 0.13
C LYS A 23 -1.73 2.09 -1.03
N TRP A 24 -1.88 1.58 -2.23
CA TRP A 24 -1.93 2.41 -3.44
C TRP A 24 -3.10 3.39 -3.39
N LEU A 25 -2.79 4.64 -3.73
CA LEU A 25 -3.73 5.75 -3.68
C LEU A 25 -3.94 6.31 -5.08
N THR A 26 -5.07 6.97 -5.27
CA THR A 26 -5.22 7.89 -6.41
C THR A 26 -4.43 9.16 -6.11
N LEU A 27 -4.11 9.93 -7.16
CA LEU A 27 -3.41 11.20 -6.98
C LEU A 27 -4.20 12.16 -6.10
N ALA A 28 -5.52 12.24 -6.30
CA ALA A 28 -6.39 13.10 -5.50
C ALA A 28 -6.39 12.74 -4.01
N GLU A 29 -6.44 11.44 -3.70
CA GLU A 29 -6.35 10.95 -2.32
C GLU A 29 -5.01 11.30 -1.68
N ALA A 30 -3.92 11.08 -2.42
CA ALA A 30 -2.57 11.37 -1.95
C ALA A 30 -2.37 12.87 -1.69
N GLU A 31 -2.85 13.72 -2.58
CA GLU A 31 -2.75 15.18 -2.39
C GLU A 31 -3.52 15.64 -1.15
N LYS A 32 -4.70 15.07 -0.92
CA LYS A 32 -5.52 15.38 0.26
C LYS A 32 -4.78 15.01 1.55
N LEU A 33 -4.22 13.81 1.60
CA LEU A 33 -3.47 13.36 2.76
C LEU A 33 -2.19 14.17 2.98
N ASN A 34 -1.54 14.58 1.89
CA ASN A 34 -0.30 15.33 1.97
C ASN A 34 -0.48 16.73 2.57
N LYS A 35 -1.67 17.33 2.44
CA LYS A 35 -1.98 18.61 3.08
C LYS A 35 -1.99 18.52 4.60
N GLU A 36 -2.39 17.37 5.13
CA GLU A 36 -2.48 17.13 6.56
C GLU A 36 -1.16 16.63 7.15
N ASN A 37 -0.49 15.74 6.43
CA ASN A 37 0.76 15.13 6.86
C ASN A 37 1.70 14.98 5.66
N PRO A 38 2.59 15.96 5.41
CA PRO A 38 3.46 15.96 4.23
C PRO A 38 4.40 14.75 4.17
N LYS A 39 4.39 14.08 3.02
CA LYS A 39 5.31 12.99 2.66
C LYS A 39 5.59 13.07 1.16
N PRO A 40 6.76 12.58 0.71
CA PRO A 40 7.01 12.47 -0.72
C PRO A 40 6.09 11.45 -1.38
N TYR A 41 5.81 11.66 -2.66
CA TYR A 41 5.04 10.72 -3.47
C TYR A 41 5.96 9.66 -4.08
N LEU A 42 5.44 8.44 -4.17
CA LEU A 42 6.02 7.38 -4.98
C LEU A 42 5.05 7.08 -6.12
N PHE A 43 5.40 7.44 -7.34
CA PHE A 43 4.55 7.19 -8.50
C PHE A 43 4.91 5.87 -9.15
N ASP A 44 3.91 5.00 -9.32
CA ASP A 44 4.01 3.80 -10.13
C ASP A 44 3.12 3.98 -11.37
N VAL A 45 3.76 4.25 -12.50
CA VAL A 45 3.08 4.42 -13.78
C VAL A 45 3.10 3.10 -14.52
N TYR A 46 1.93 2.52 -14.78
CA TYR A 46 1.80 1.18 -15.33
C TYR A 46 0.86 1.16 -16.54
N THR A 47 0.89 0.03 -17.25
CA THR A 47 -0.10 -0.34 -18.28
C THR A 47 -0.56 -1.76 -18.03
N ASP A 48 -1.72 -2.14 -18.58
CA ASP A 48 -2.26 -3.49 -18.38
C ASP A 48 -1.40 -4.58 -19.03
N TRP A 49 -0.63 -4.23 -20.06
CA TRP A 49 0.26 -5.15 -20.77
C TRP A 49 1.71 -5.11 -20.28
N CYS A 50 2.02 -4.36 -19.26
CA CYS A 50 3.38 -4.22 -18.72
C CYS A 50 3.80 -5.45 -17.92
N GLY A 51 4.60 -6.33 -18.54
CA GLY A 51 5.11 -7.53 -17.89
C GLY A 51 6.02 -7.23 -16.70
N TRP A 52 6.86 -6.20 -16.82
CA TRP A 52 7.75 -5.78 -15.74
C TRP A 52 6.98 -5.22 -14.54
N CYS A 53 5.92 -4.47 -14.78
CA CYS A 53 5.07 -3.93 -13.72
C CYS A 53 4.44 -5.07 -12.89
N LYS A 54 3.97 -6.12 -13.56
CA LYS A 54 3.42 -7.32 -12.92
C LYS A 54 4.48 -8.07 -12.13
N HIS A 55 5.71 -8.13 -12.65
CA HIS A 55 6.83 -8.73 -11.94
C HIS A 55 7.16 -7.95 -10.66
N MET A 56 7.19 -6.63 -10.72
CA MET A 56 7.42 -5.77 -9.55
C MET A 56 6.35 -5.98 -8.48
N ASP A 57 5.08 -6.13 -8.89
CA ASP A 57 3.98 -6.39 -7.96
C ASP A 57 4.16 -7.71 -7.19
N LYS A 58 4.74 -8.72 -7.83
CA LYS A 58 4.96 -10.04 -7.22
C LYS A 58 6.24 -10.11 -6.39
N THR A 59 7.19 -9.23 -6.63
CA THR A 59 8.50 -9.25 -5.98
C THR A 59 8.71 -8.07 -5.05
N THR A 60 9.09 -6.92 -5.58
CA THR A 60 9.43 -5.73 -4.80
C THR A 60 8.27 -5.25 -3.94
N TYR A 61 7.09 -5.09 -4.53
CA TYR A 61 5.92 -4.61 -3.81
C TYR A 61 5.18 -5.69 -3.00
N ALA A 62 5.66 -6.92 -3.04
CA ALA A 62 5.22 -8.00 -2.18
C ALA A 62 6.17 -8.27 -1.01
N ASP A 63 7.33 -7.64 -1.00
CA ASP A 63 8.32 -7.77 0.08
C ASP A 63 7.84 -7.02 1.33
N PRO A 64 7.71 -7.68 2.49
CA PRO A 64 7.21 -7.05 3.71
C PRO A 64 8.02 -5.83 4.17
N ILE A 65 9.33 -5.83 3.97
CA ILE A 65 10.20 -4.73 4.34
C ILE A 65 9.92 -3.52 3.46
N VAL A 66 9.79 -3.73 2.15
CA VAL A 66 9.47 -2.68 1.18
C VAL A 66 8.08 -2.11 1.44
N ILE A 67 7.09 -2.97 1.65
CA ILE A 67 5.70 -2.58 1.94
C ILE A 67 5.65 -1.66 3.17
N SER A 68 6.27 -2.08 4.25
CA SER A 68 6.31 -1.32 5.50
C SER A 68 6.99 0.03 5.32
N PHE A 69 8.12 0.06 4.63
CA PHE A 69 8.87 1.29 4.37
C PHE A 69 8.08 2.27 3.49
N VAL A 70 7.50 1.79 2.40
CA VAL A 70 6.71 2.61 1.48
C VAL A 70 5.48 3.20 2.18
N ASN A 71 4.73 2.38 2.89
CA ASN A 71 3.52 2.84 3.58
C ASN A 71 3.84 3.86 4.68
N ALA A 72 5.00 3.74 5.33
CA ALA A 72 5.39 4.65 6.41
C ALA A 72 5.93 6.00 5.91
N HIS A 73 6.67 6.00 4.80
CA HIS A 73 7.47 7.16 4.38
C HIS A 73 7.01 7.85 3.12
N PHE A 74 6.10 7.24 2.34
CA PHE A 74 5.64 7.75 1.07
C PHE A 74 4.11 7.72 0.97
N TYR A 75 3.59 8.52 0.04
CA TYR A 75 2.24 8.32 -0.49
C TYR A 75 2.38 7.62 -1.83
N PRO A 76 2.11 6.29 -1.89
CA PRO A 76 2.22 5.55 -3.13
C PRO A 76 1.02 5.82 -4.03
N VAL A 77 1.29 6.32 -5.22
CA VAL A 77 0.27 6.67 -6.21
C VAL A 77 0.46 5.79 -7.45
N ARG A 78 -0.59 5.07 -7.82
CA ARG A 78 -0.58 4.23 -9.02
C ARG A 78 -1.37 4.90 -10.13
N ILE A 79 -0.73 5.05 -11.29
CA ILE A 79 -1.29 5.73 -12.44
C ILE A 79 -1.24 4.81 -13.66
N ASN A 80 -2.40 4.58 -14.28
CA ASN A 80 -2.46 3.87 -15.56
C ASN A 80 -2.07 4.85 -16.68
N ALA A 81 -0.96 4.57 -17.38
CA ALA A 81 -0.44 5.43 -18.43
C ALA A 81 -1.39 5.54 -19.66
N GLU A 82 -2.30 4.58 -19.82
CA GLU A 82 -3.27 4.57 -20.91
C GLU A 82 -4.64 5.13 -20.50
N SER A 83 -4.75 5.64 -19.27
CA SER A 83 -6.00 6.25 -18.80
C SER A 83 -6.34 7.49 -19.64
N THR A 84 -7.62 7.65 -19.95
CA THR A 84 -8.16 8.83 -20.62
C THR A 84 -8.54 9.93 -19.61
N ASP A 85 -8.45 9.64 -18.32
CA ASP A 85 -8.77 10.60 -17.27
C ASP A 85 -7.73 11.71 -17.21
N THR A 86 -8.21 12.93 -17.02
CA THR A 86 -7.34 14.08 -16.81
C THR A 86 -6.88 14.11 -15.37
N LEU A 87 -5.56 14.19 -15.17
CA LEU A 87 -4.97 14.30 -13.84
C LEU A 87 -4.36 15.70 -13.68
N PHE A 88 -4.60 16.29 -12.53
CA PHE A 88 -3.99 17.55 -12.11
C PHE A 88 -3.06 17.30 -10.94
N PHE A 89 -1.82 17.76 -11.07
CA PHE A 89 -0.83 17.65 -10.01
C PHE A 89 -0.21 19.02 -9.78
N ASP A 90 -0.28 19.50 -8.52
CA ASP A 90 0.31 20.76 -8.08
C ASP A 90 -0.12 21.96 -8.95
N GLY A 91 -1.38 21.95 -9.38
CA GLY A 91 -1.94 23.00 -10.21
C GLY A 91 -1.70 22.86 -11.71
N PHE A 92 -1.09 21.74 -12.14
CA PHE A 92 -0.81 21.45 -13.55
C PHE A 92 -1.72 20.36 -14.08
#